data_420c91b27fe1ee77ef5eaf51d68352a4
#
_entry.id   420c91b27fe1ee77ef5eaf51d68352a4
#
_cell.length_a   1.000
_cell.length_b   1.000
_cell.length_c   1.000
_cell.angle_alpha   90.00
_cell.angle_beta   90.00
_cell.angle_gamma   90.00
#
_symmetry.space_group_name_H-M   'P 1'
#
loop_
_entity.id
_entity.type
_entity.pdbx_description
1 polymer ?
#
loop_
_entity_poly.entity_id
_entity_poly.type
_entity_poly.pdbx_seq_one_letter_code
_entity_poly.pdbx_strand_id
1 'polypeptide(L)'
;MHPVIFEAGSVTVYSYGLMIAAGIAGGMLYLILAGKKEVGLTFDQANSLFLIIFLAALVGGKLFLVFEDPVHYANNPGQLLSGRGFVFYGSFLLAVPTMWWFFKRNNLPVFQMLDIMAVTTCLVHMFGRVGCFLAGFCYGIPTDSWLAVTYTNSACYAEPLNTPLV
;
A
#
# COMPACT_ATOMS: atom_id res chain seq x y z
N MET A 1 -6.99 19.29 -7.66
CA MET A 1 -6.37 18.18 -6.91
C MET A 1 -5.15 18.71 -6.18
N HIS A 2 -4.81 18.16 -5.02
CA HIS A 2 -3.76 18.67 -4.15
C HIS A 2 -2.74 17.57 -3.87
N PRO A 3 -1.76 17.33 -4.75
CA PRO A 3 -0.72 16.30 -4.55
C PRO A 3 0.19 16.63 -3.38
N VAL A 4 0.40 17.91 -3.10
CA VAL A 4 1.13 18.43 -1.94
C VAL A 4 0.13 19.10 -0.99
N ILE A 5 0.16 18.73 0.29
CA ILE A 5 -0.73 19.30 1.32
C ILE A 5 -0.03 20.46 2.01
N PHE A 6 1.26 20.28 2.31
CA PHE A 6 2.02 21.25 3.08
C PHE A 6 3.50 21.21 2.70
N GLU A 7 4.08 22.40 2.55
CA GLU A 7 5.51 22.60 2.33
C GLU A 7 6.08 23.51 3.43
N ALA A 8 7.06 23.03 4.17
CA ALA A 8 7.80 23.79 5.17
C ALA A 8 9.30 23.59 4.98
N GLY A 9 9.93 24.53 4.32
CA GLY A 9 11.37 24.50 4.06
C GLY A 9 11.76 23.27 3.24
N SER A 10 12.50 22.33 3.85
CA SER A 10 12.97 21.10 3.20
C SER A 10 12.00 19.91 3.32
N VAL A 11 10.87 20.07 4.01
CA VAL A 11 9.90 18.98 4.23
C VAL A 11 8.64 19.23 3.40
N THR A 12 8.39 18.35 2.45
CA THR A 12 7.16 18.35 1.63
C THR A 12 6.29 17.17 2.05
N VAL A 13 5.07 17.44 2.48
CA VAL A 13 4.08 16.42 2.85
C VAL A 13 3.15 16.17 1.66
N TYR A 14 3.27 14.98 1.07
CA TYR A 14 2.44 14.54 -0.03
C TYR A 14 1.11 13.96 0.45
N SER A 15 0.02 14.31 -0.22
CA SER A 15 -1.32 13.77 0.06
C SER A 15 -1.37 12.24 -0.02
N TYR A 16 -0.65 11.65 -0.97
CA TYR A 16 -0.55 10.20 -1.10
C TYR A 16 0.03 9.55 0.16
N GLY A 17 1.17 10.07 0.65
CA GLY A 17 1.80 9.54 1.86
C GLY A 17 0.92 9.66 3.11
N LEU A 18 0.21 10.80 3.24
CA LEU A 18 -0.73 11.00 4.35
C LEU A 18 -1.91 10.03 4.29
N MET A 19 -2.48 9.80 3.11
CA MET A 19 -3.58 8.84 2.93
C MET A 19 -3.13 7.40 3.22
N ILE A 20 -1.95 7.00 2.79
CA ILE A 20 -1.38 5.69 3.15
C ILE A 20 -1.21 5.56 4.65
N ALA A 21 -0.65 6.58 5.32
CA ALA A 21 -0.49 6.57 6.78
C ALA A 21 -1.85 6.46 7.51
N ALA A 22 -2.85 7.21 7.05
CA ALA A 22 -4.21 7.13 7.59
C ALA A 22 -4.84 5.74 7.37
N GLY A 23 -4.64 5.15 6.19
CA GLY A 23 -5.10 3.80 5.87
C GLY A 23 -4.45 2.74 6.76
N ILE A 24 -3.13 2.83 6.97
CA ILE A 24 -2.40 1.94 7.88
C ILE A 24 -2.93 2.09 9.31
N ALA A 25 -3.08 3.32 9.80
CA ALA A 25 -3.60 3.57 11.15
C ALA A 25 -5.03 3.03 11.33
N GLY A 26 -5.92 3.28 10.36
CA GLY A 26 -7.29 2.77 10.38
C GLY A 26 -7.37 1.25 10.29
N GLY A 27 -6.58 0.64 9.40
CA GLY A 27 -6.47 -0.81 9.27
C GLY A 27 -5.91 -1.47 10.53
N MET A 28 -4.89 -0.89 11.13
CA MET A 28 -4.30 -1.38 12.39
C MET A 28 -5.28 -1.26 13.55
N LEU A 29 -6.00 -0.14 13.65
CA LEU A 29 -7.04 0.04 14.66
C LEU A 29 -8.14 -1.02 14.52
N TYR A 30 -8.63 -1.26 13.30
CA TYR A 30 -9.60 -2.30 13.04
C TYR A 30 -9.07 -3.70 13.40
N LEU A 31 -7.85 -4.03 13.00
CA LEU A 31 -7.20 -5.30 13.32
C LEU A 31 -7.13 -5.53 14.83
N ILE A 32 -6.74 -4.51 15.60
CA ILE A 32 -6.66 -4.60 17.06
C ILE A 32 -8.05 -4.80 17.69
N LEU A 33 -9.03 -4.00 17.28
CA LEU A 33 -10.37 -4.02 17.88
C LEU A 33 -11.13 -5.31 17.52
N ALA A 34 -11.20 -5.65 16.25
CA ALA A 34 -11.87 -6.86 15.77
C ALA A 34 -11.12 -8.13 16.20
N GLY A 35 -9.79 -8.15 16.06
CA GLY A 35 -8.96 -9.26 16.46
C GLY A 35 -9.05 -9.56 17.96
N LYS A 36 -9.06 -8.53 18.81
CA LYS A 36 -9.27 -8.70 20.25
C LYS A 36 -10.64 -9.27 20.55
N LYS A 37 -11.69 -8.77 19.90
CA LYS A 37 -13.08 -9.17 20.15
C LYS A 37 -13.38 -10.59 19.67
N GLU A 38 -12.91 -10.95 18.48
CA GLU A 38 -13.34 -12.17 17.79
C GLU A 38 -12.42 -13.37 18.07
N VAL A 39 -11.11 -13.13 18.20
CA VAL A 39 -10.11 -14.21 18.32
C VAL A 39 -9.19 -14.05 19.52
N GLY A 40 -9.41 -13.03 20.35
CA GLY A 40 -8.56 -12.77 21.52
C GLY A 40 -7.14 -12.31 21.16
N LEU A 41 -6.96 -11.69 19.99
CA LEU A 41 -5.67 -11.19 19.52
C LEU A 41 -5.13 -10.14 20.51
N THR A 42 -3.89 -10.30 20.95
CA THR A 42 -3.24 -9.31 21.80
C THR A 42 -2.67 -8.16 20.96
N PHE A 43 -2.46 -7.00 21.57
CA PHE A 43 -1.83 -5.86 20.91
C PHE A 43 -0.45 -6.20 20.33
N ASP A 44 0.36 -6.94 21.10
CA ASP A 44 1.71 -7.34 20.68
C ASP A 44 1.67 -8.32 19.49
N GLN A 45 0.69 -9.21 19.45
CA GLN A 45 0.46 -10.10 18.31
C GLN A 45 0.01 -9.32 17.07
N ALA A 46 -0.88 -8.34 17.21
CA ALA A 46 -1.31 -7.50 16.11
C ALA A 46 -0.15 -6.68 15.52
N ASN A 47 0.65 -6.08 16.38
CA ASN A 47 1.83 -5.31 15.98
C ASN A 47 2.91 -6.20 15.31
N SER A 48 3.16 -7.38 15.88
CA SER A 48 4.10 -8.36 15.32
C SER A 48 3.61 -8.88 13.96
N LEU A 49 2.32 -9.15 13.82
CA LEU A 49 1.71 -9.56 12.55
C LEU A 49 1.89 -8.48 11.49
N PHE A 50 1.60 -7.23 11.83
CA PHE A 50 1.78 -6.10 10.92
C PHE A 50 3.23 -5.97 10.46
N LEU A 51 4.19 -5.98 11.40
CA LEU A 51 5.61 -5.84 11.08
C LEU A 51 6.14 -6.98 10.20
N ILE A 52 5.75 -8.22 10.52
CA ILE A 52 6.26 -9.39 9.78
C ILE A 52 5.68 -9.45 8.37
N ILE A 53 4.40 -9.10 8.18
CA ILE A 53 3.77 -9.00 6.85
C ILE A 53 4.39 -7.84 6.06
N PHE A 54 4.62 -6.70 6.68
CA PHE A 54 5.24 -5.54 6.05
C PHE A 54 6.66 -5.87 5.55
N LEU A 55 7.47 -6.50 6.39
CA LEU A 55 8.83 -6.93 6.00
C LEU A 55 8.79 -8.00 4.89
N ALA A 56 7.91 -8.98 5.00
CA ALA A 56 7.74 -10.01 3.97
C ALA A 56 7.31 -9.40 2.63
N ALA A 57 6.39 -8.42 2.66
CA ALA A 57 5.95 -7.71 1.47
C ALA A 57 7.09 -6.89 0.84
N LEU A 58 7.88 -6.16 1.65
CA LEU A 58 9.04 -5.42 1.16
C LEU A 58 10.08 -6.35 0.51
N VAL A 59 10.45 -7.43 1.19
CA VAL A 59 11.41 -8.41 0.67
C VAL A 59 10.89 -9.05 -0.60
N GLY A 60 9.63 -9.49 -0.61
CA GLY A 60 9.00 -10.10 -1.78
C GLY A 60 8.95 -9.19 -2.99
N GLY A 61 8.49 -7.95 -2.79
CA GLY A 61 8.42 -6.95 -3.86
C GLY A 61 9.80 -6.61 -4.45
N LYS A 62 10.84 -6.60 -3.64
CA LYS A 62 12.21 -6.36 -4.08
C LYS A 62 12.86 -7.58 -4.74
N LEU A 63 12.65 -8.77 -4.21
CA LEU A 63 13.18 -10.00 -4.81
C LEU A 63 12.62 -10.23 -6.20
N PHE A 64 11.32 -9.94 -6.42
CA PHE A 64 10.71 -10.11 -7.73
C PHE A 64 11.22 -9.14 -8.79
N LEU A 65 11.76 -7.97 -8.43
CA LEU A 65 12.46 -7.11 -9.37
C LEU A 65 13.67 -7.81 -10.00
N VAL A 66 14.40 -8.64 -9.23
CA VAL A 66 15.53 -9.40 -9.73
C VAL A 66 15.08 -10.45 -10.76
N PHE A 67 13.90 -11.05 -10.57
CA PHE A 67 13.34 -11.98 -11.55
C PHE A 67 12.85 -11.30 -12.82
N GLU A 68 12.38 -10.06 -12.72
CA GLU A 68 11.87 -9.27 -13.84
C GLU A 68 12.99 -8.77 -14.76
N ASP A 69 14.10 -8.30 -14.18
CA ASP A 69 15.30 -7.91 -14.93
C ASP A 69 16.60 -8.34 -14.21
N PRO A 70 16.96 -9.62 -14.32
CA PRO A 70 18.11 -10.18 -13.60
C PRO A 70 19.44 -9.56 -14.02
N VAL A 71 19.59 -9.17 -15.28
CA VAL A 71 20.84 -8.60 -15.80
C VAL A 71 21.07 -7.19 -15.24
N HIS A 72 20.04 -6.37 -15.22
CA HIS A 72 20.10 -5.01 -14.70
C HIS A 72 20.47 -4.98 -13.21
N TYR A 73 19.79 -5.80 -12.39
CA TYR A 73 20.00 -5.84 -10.94
C TYR A 73 21.27 -6.56 -10.52
N ALA A 74 21.77 -7.51 -11.32
CA ALA A 74 23.11 -8.11 -11.10
C ALA A 74 24.23 -7.08 -11.28
N ASN A 75 24.09 -6.19 -12.26
CA ASN A 75 25.07 -5.13 -12.52
C ASN A 75 24.95 -3.93 -11.56
N ASN A 76 23.78 -3.72 -10.98
CA ASN A 76 23.47 -2.57 -10.11
C ASN A 76 22.77 -2.98 -8.80
N PRO A 77 23.40 -3.78 -7.92
CA PRO A 77 22.74 -4.32 -6.73
C PRO A 77 22.30 -3.22 -5.73
N GLY A 78 22.95 -2.07 -5.73
CA GLY A 78 22.56 -0.92 -4.90
C GLY A 78 21.17 -0.35 -5.23
N GLN A 79 20.65 -0.58 -6.43
CA GLN A 79 19.32 -0.12 -6.81
C GLN A 79 18.20 -0.93 -6.12
N LEU A 80 18.47 -2.16 -5.66
CA LEU A 80 17.53 -2.92 -4.84
C LEU A 80 17.22 -2.23 -3.52
N LEU A 81 18.17 -1.49 -2.96
CA LEU A 81 17.96 -0.72 -1.73
C LEU A 81 17.36 0.65 -1.97
N SER A 82 17.24 1.08 -3.23
CA SER A 82 16.59 2.36 -3.56
C SER A 82 15.10 2.31 -3.26
N GLY A 83 14.49 3.47 -3.01
CA GLY A 83 13.04 3.59 -2.83
C GLY A 83 12.21 3.37 -4.11
N ARG A 84 12.87 3.14 -5.25
CA ARG A 84 12.23 2.96 -6.55
C ARG A 84 12.09 1.47 -6.90
N GLY A 85 11.04 1.17 -7.66
CA GLY A 85 10.74 -0.18 -8.13
C GLY A 85 10.16 -1.08 -7.02
N PHE A 86 9.05 -1.72 -7.32
CA PHE A 86 8.34 -2.62 -6.40
C PHE A 86 7.34 -3.47 -7.17
N VAL A 87 7.44 -4.78 -7.04
CA VAL A 87 6.54 -5.72 -7.72
C VAL A 87 5.49 -6.24 -6.75
N PHE A 88 4.23 -5.87 -6.99
CA PHE A 88 3.11 -6.26 -6.12
C PHE A 88 2.96 -7.78 -5.97
N TYR A 89 3.09 -8.53 -7.06
CA TYR A 89 2.95 -9.99 -7.01
C TYR A 89 4.01 -10.66 -6.13
N GLY A 90 5.25 -10.16 -6.14
CA GLY A 90 6.30 -10.64 -5.26
C GLY A 90 5.97 -10.44 -3.78
N SER A 91 5.43 -9.26 -3.45
CA SER A 91 4.95 -8.97 -2.11
C SER A 91 3.84 -9.90 -1.67
N PHE A 92 2.86 -10.13 -2.53
CA PHE A 92 1.73 -11.01 -2.26
C PHE A 92 2.18 -12.46 -2.02
N LEU A 93 3.08 -12.96 -2.86
CA LEU A 93 3.60 -14.33 -2.78
C LEU A 93 4.39 -14.60 -1.50
N LEU A 94 5.03 -13.61 -0.90
CA LEU A 94 5.72 -13.76 0.38
C LEU A 94 4.83 -13.39 1.58
N ALA A 95 3.99 -12.37 1.47
CA ALA A 95 3.16 -11.91 2.57
C ALA A 95 2.11 -12.96 2.98
N VAL A 96 1.45 -13.62 2.01
CA VAL A 96 0.36 -14.59 2.29
C VAL A 96 0.88 -15.83 3.02
N PRO A 97 1.95 -16.53 2.59
CA PRO A 97 2.50 -17.65 3.35
C PRO A 97 3.03 -17.25 4.72
N THR A 98 3.65 -16.06 4.82
CA THR A 98 4.16 -15.53 6.09
C THR A 98 3.02 -15.27 7.08
N MET A 99 1.93 -14.67 6.62
CA MET A 99 0.72 -14.47 7.40
C MET A 99 0.12 -15.79 7.88
N TRP A 100 -0.02 -16.77 6.99
CA TRP A 100 -0.50 -18.10 7.32
C TRP A 100 0.37 -18.80 8.37
N TRP A 101 1.70 -18.75 8.19
CA TRP A 101 2.67 -19.28 9.15
C TRP A 101 2.52 -18.62 10.52
N PHE A 102 2.36 -17.29 10.57
CA PHE A 102 2.16 -16.56 11.81
C PHE A 102 0.90 -17.01 12.55
N PHE A 103 -0.22 -17.19 11.83
CA PHE A 103 -1.47 -17.66 12.44
C PHE A 103 -1.30 -19.05 13.06
N LYS A 104 -0.68 -19.97 12.34
CA LYS A 104 -0.41 -21.33 12.85
C LYS A 104 0.50 -21.33 14.06
N ARG A 105 1.58 -20.54 14.03
CA ARG A 105 2.54 -20.47 15.13
C ARG A 105 1.94 -19.89 16.42
N ASN A 106 1.00 -18.96 16.31
CA ASN A 106 0.34 -18.32 17.44
C ASN A 106 -0.99 -18.99 17.84
N ASN A 107 -1.31 -20.16 17.26
CA ASN A 107 -2.57 -20.88 17.47
C ASN A 107 -3.82 -20.02 17.24
N LEU A 108 -3.75 -19.07 16.28
CA LEU A 108 -4.87 -18.22 15.90
C LEU A 108 -5.77 -18.97 14.90
N PRO A 109 -7.10 -18.81 14.98
CA PRO A 109 -8.03 -19.43 14.07
C PRO A 109 -7.91 -18.79 12.69
N VAL A 110 -7.36 -19.55 11.72
CA VAL A 110 -6.93 -19.05 10.41
C VAL A 110 -8.06 -18.38 9.64
N PHE A 111 -9.23 -19.01 9.53
CA PHE A 111 -10.35 -18.45 8.75
C PHE A 111 -10.89 -17.15 9.33
N GLN A 112 -11.08 -17.09 10.66
CA GLN A 112 -11.52 -15.86 11.32
C GLN A 112 -10.47 -14.72 11.17
N MET A 113 -9.18 -15.08 11.26
CA MET A 113 -8.12 -14.11 11.00
C MET A 113 -8.09 -13.62 9.55
N LEU A 114 -8.38 -14.51 8.58
CA LEU A 114 -8.49 -14.11 7.17
C LEU A 114 -9.65 -13.15 6.94
N ASP A 115 -10.80 -13.35 7.59
CA ASP A 115 -11.94 -12.43 7.51
C ASP A 115 -11.58 -11.04 8.07
N ILE A 116 -10.91 -10.99 9.23
CA ILE A 116 -10.43 -9.73 9.81
C ILE A 116 -9.41 -9.06 8.88
N MET A 117 -8.47 -9.83 8.32
CA MET A 117 -7.45 -9.32 7.41
C MET A 117 -8.04 -8.84 6.08
N ALA A 118 -9.11 -9.46 5.59
CA ALA A 118 -9.81 -9.01 4.39
C ALA A 118 -10.36 -7.58 4.57
N VAL A 119 -11.08 -7.32 5.67
CA VAL A 119 -11.59 -5.98 5.98
C VAL A 119 -10.44 -4.99 6.21
N THR A 120 -9.40 -5.40 6.95
CA THR A 120 -8.20 -4.58 7.17
C THR A 120 -7.57 -4.14 5.84
N THR A 121 -7.41 -5.09 4.92
CA THR A 121 -6.84 -4.83 3.58
C THR A 121 -7.72 -3.90 2.76
N CYS A 122 -9.04 -4.09 2.78
CA CYS A 122 -9.99 -3.21 2.09
C CYS A 122 -9.90 -1.77 2.62
N LEU A 123 -9.78 -1.57 3.93
CA LEU A 123 -9.61 -0.24 4.53
C LEU A 123 -8.32 0.43 4.05
N VAL A 124 -7.18 -0.25 4.14
CA VAL A 124 -5.89 0.29 3.68
C VAL A 124 -5.95 0.62 2.19
N HIS A 125 -6.55 -0.27 1.39
CA HIS A 125 -6.65 -0.09 -0.06
C HIS A 125 -7.55 1.10 -0.43
N MET A 126 -8.67 1.29 0.28
CA MET A 126 -9.57 2.44 0.10
C MET A 126 -8.82 3.76 0.27
N PHE A 127 -8.09 3.92 1.36
CA PHE A 127 -7.29 5.13 1.59
C PHE A 127 -6.18 5.29 0.55
N GLY A 128 -5.55 4.19 0.13
CA GLY A 128 -4.55 4.21 -0.94
C GLY A 128 -5.13 4.74 -2.26
N ARG A 129 -6.35 4.31 -2.61
CA ARG A 129 -7.05 4.81 -3.82
C ARG A 129 -7.42 6.28 -3.73
N VAL A 130 -7.85 6.75 -2.57
CA VAL A 130 -8.06 8.19 -2.32
C VAL A 130 -6.74 8.96 -2.49
N GLY A 131 -5.65 8.41 -1.97
CA GLY A 131 -4.31 8.99 -2.16
C GLY A 131 -3.88 9.05 -3.62
N CYS A 132 -4.09 7.99 -4.40
CA CYS A 132 -3.85 7.98 -5.85
C CYS A 132 -4.66 9.06 -6.56
N PHE A 133 -5.92 9.20 -6.21
CA PHE A 133 -6.81 10.20 -6.78
C PHE A 133 -6.34 11.63 -6.49
N LEU A 134 -5.93 11.92 -5.26
CA LEU A 134 -5.44 13.24 -4.87
C LEU A 134 -4.11 13.62 -5.53
N ALA A 135 -3.24 12.63 -5.76
CA ALA A 135 -1.94 12.82 -6.39
C ALA A 135 -1.99 12.79 -7.92
N GLY A 136 -3.10 12.37 -8.51
CA GLY A 136 -3.23 12.19 -9.96
C GLY A 136 -2.54 10.91 -10.46
N PHE A 137 -2.35 9.91 -9.61
CA PHE A 137 -1.94 8.58 -10.04
C PHE A 137 -3.13 7.77 -10.55
N CYS A 138 -2.88 6.79 -11.39
CA CYS A 138 -3.91 5.87 -11.89
C CYS A 138 -5.08 6.60 -12.57
N TYR A 139 -4.78 7.65 -13.32
CA TYR A 139 -5.73 8.31 -14.18
C TYR A 139 -6.06 7.43 -15.40
N GLY A 140 -7.20 7.70 -16.04
CA GLY A 140 -7.66 6.94 -17.19
C GLY A 140 -7.35 7.62 -18.53
N ILE A 141 -8.28 7.49 -19.44
CA ILE A 141 -8.18 8.05 -20.81
C ILE A 141 -9.05 9.31 -20.95
N PRO A 142 -8.74 10.19 -21.91
CA PRO A 142 -9.58 11.35 -22.23
C PRO A 142 -11.02 10.94 -22.56
N THR A 143 -11.99 11.65 -22.01
CA THR A 143 -13.41 11.35 -22.15
C THR A 143 -14.28 12.60 -22.03
N ASP A 144 -15.43 12.58 -22.69
CA ASP A 144 -16.48 13.61 -22.55
C ASP A 144 -17.58 13.20 -21.54
N SER A 145 -17.31 12.18 -20.73
CA SER A 145 -18.26 11.69 -19.71
C SER A 145 -18.50 12.74 -18.61
N TRP A 146 -19.70 12.79 -18.07
CA TRP A 146 -20.05 13.64 -16.92
C TRP A 146 -19.30 13.26 -15.62
N LEU A 147 -18.73 12.06 -15.55
CA LEU A 147 -17.89 11.58 -14.44
C LEU A 147 -16.41 11.96 -14.60
N ALA A 148 -16.06 12.64 -15.69
CA ALA A 148 -14.67 12.99 -15.97
C ALA A 148 -14.08 13.90 -14.90
N VAL A 149 -12.83 13.64 -14.56
CA VAL A 149 -12.04 14.44 -13.62
C VAL A 149 -10.92 15.15 -14.36
N THR A 150 -10.78 16.45 -14.14
CA THR A 150 -9.73 17.25 -14.75
C THR A 150 -8.64 17.59 -13.73
N TYR A 151 -7.41 17.20 -14.02
CA TYR A 151 -6.24 17.54 -13.23
C TYR A 151 -5.61 18.83 -13.75
N THR A 152 -5.63 19.87 -12.94
CA THR A 152 -5.15 21.23 -13.32
C THR A 152 -3.82 21.59 -12.67
N ASN A 153 -3.43 20.87 -11.61
CA ASN A 153 -2.20 21.17 -10.88
C ASN A 153 -1.01 20.48 -11.56
N SER A 154 0.01 21.25 -11.92
CA SER A 154 1.23 20.75 -12.58
C SER A 154 2.06 19.76 -11.73
N ALA A 155 1.82 19.68 -10.43
CA ALA A 155 2.44 18.70 -9.55
C ALA A 155 1.70 17.34 -9.53
N CYS A 156 0.56 17.21 -10.23
CA CYS A 156 -0.11 15.93 -10.45
C CYS A 156 0.65 15.08 -11.47
N TYR A 157 0.56 13.77 -11.32
CA TYR A 157 1.19 12.81 -12.24
C TYR A 157 0.32 12.49 -13.47
N ALA A 158 -0.92 12.99 -13.51
CA ALA A 158 -1.84 12.77 -14.62
C ALA A 158 -1.37 13.52 -15.90
N GLU A 159 -1.35 12.82 -17.01
CA GLU A 159 -1.03 13.35 -18.32
C GLU A 159 -2.08 12.87 -19.35
N PRO A 160 -2.61 13.76 -20.23
CA PRO A 160 -2.34 15.21 -20.28
C PRO A 160 -3.08 16.01 -19.22
N LEU A 161 -2.45 17.06 -18.69
CA LEU A 161 -3.09 18.00 -17.77
C LEU A 161 -4.19 18.81 -18.49
N ASN A 162 -5.16 19.30 -17.69
CA ASN A 162 -6.29 20.09 -18.17
C ASN A 162 -7.21 19.37 -19.18
N THR A 163 -7.12 18.04 -19.24
CA THR A 163 -7.98 17.20 -20.07
C THR A 163 -8.91 16.39 -19.16
N PRO A 164 -10.22 16.28 -19.48
CA PRO A 164 -11.13 15.39 -18.75
C PRO A 164 -10.71 13.93 -18.92
N LEU A 165 -10.45 13.22 -17.80
CA LEU A 165 -10.00 11.83 -17.75
C LEU A 165 -10.97 10.96 -16.95
N VAL A 166 -11.12 9.69 -17.32
CA VAL A 166 -11.95 8.70 -16.60
C VAL A 166 -11.19 7.42 -16.35
#